data_8b71d152d5db5d3ea759aef347044bf1
#
_entry.id   8b71d152d5db5d3ea759aef347044bf1
#
_cell.length_a   1.000
_cell.length_b   1.000
_cell.length_c   1.000
_cell.angle_alpha   90.00
_cell.angle_beta   90.00
_cell.angle_gamma   90.00
#
_symmetry.space_group_name_H-M   'P 1'
#
loop_
_entity.id
_entity.type
_entity.pdbx_description
1 polymer ?
#
loop_
_entity_poly.entity_id
_entity_poly.type
_entity_poly.pdbx_seq_one_letter_code
_entity_poly.pdbx_strand_id
1 'polypeptide(L)'
;MSNLKNFLFTSESVSEGHPDKVSDRISDMVVDSYITADPYSRVACETLTTTNKVVLAGEVRGPEIKKDELIQKVRNCIKDIGYDQEGFTWKEATKIESHLHSQSSDIAMGVDSKDNKDEGAGDQGIMFGYACNETEELMPAPIHYSHKILRLMAEDRKSGKLKNIEPDSKSQVTFEYIDGKPSKVKSVVISSQHSAEVNQDKVKELLRPYMIKSIPEKFLKDFKEEEFYVNPTGNFVIGGPDGDCGLTGRKIIVDTYGGAAPHGGGAFSGKDPTKVDRSAAYASRYIAKNVVASKIADKCLIQLAYAIGVSKPLSIYVDLFDNDLEKNKFVSEKISQNFDLSPRGIREMLGLNKPIYEKTAAYGHFGRLPEADGSFSWEKTDKKGVFSK
;
A
#
# COMPACT_ATOMS: atom_id res chain seq x y z
N MET A 1 -13.31 -17.70 -5.69
CA MET A 1 -13.27 -16.99 -6.98
C MET A 1 -13.66 -17.96 -8.10
N SER A 2 -14.32 -17.47 -9.15
CA SER A 2 -14.90 -18.30 -10.20
C SER A 2 -13.86 -19.14 -10.94
N ASN A 3 -14.22 -20.36 -11.33
CA ASN A 3 -13.46 -21.23 -12.25
C ASN A 3 -13.48 -20.69 -13.71
N LEU A 4 -13.60 -19.37 -13.90
CA LEU A 4 -13.56 -18.74 -15.21
C LEU A 4 -12.14 -18.86 -15.76
N LYS A 5 -12.01 -19.51 -16.91
CA LYS A 5 -10.71 -19.64 -17.62
C LYS A 5 -10.40 -18.40 -18.43
N ASN A 6 -11.40 -17.77 -19.02
CA ASN A 6 -11.23 -16.59 -19.87
C ASN A 6 -12.09 -15.45 -19.33
N PHE A 7 -11.49 -14.31 -19.03
CA PHE A 7 -12.16 -13.15 -18.44
C PHE A 7 -11.34 -11.87 -18.65
N LEU A 8 -11.98 -10.73 -18.44
CA LEU A 8 -11.28 -9.45 -18.30
C LEU A 8 -11.17 -9.10 -16.80
N PHE A 9 -10.01 -8.62 -16.39
CA PHE A 9 -9.80 -8.14 -15.03
C PHE A 9 -9.06 -6.81 -15.03
N THR A 10 -9.55 -5.90 -14.20
CA THR A 10 -9.09 -4.52 -14.13
C THR A 10 -8.64 -4.20 -12.71
N SER A 11 -7.53 -3.48 -12.59
CA SER A 11 -7.14 -2.84 -11.33
C SER A 11 -6.73 -1.40 -11.60
N GLU A 12 -6.90 -0.56 -10.56
CA GLU A 12 -6.49 0.84 -10.59
C GLU A 12 -5.43 1.14 -9.55
N SER A 13 -4.66 2.17 -9.78
CA SER A 13 -3.72 2.78 -8.85
C SER A 13 -3.89 4.29 -8.82
N VAL A 14 -3.45 4.90 -7.73
CA VAL A 14 -3.38 6.36 -7.60
C VAL A 14 -1.99 6.79 -7.15
N SER A 15 -1.56 7.99 -7.56
CA SER A 15 -0.26 8.54 -7.23
C SER A 15 -0.18 9.02 -5.78
N GLU A 16 1.03 9.33 -5.32
CA GLU A 16 1.28 9.96 -4.01
C GLU A 16 0.58 11.31 -3.84
N GLY A 17 0.24 11.99 -4.94
CA GLY A 17 -0.46 13.26 -4.94
C GLY A 17 -1.99 13.14 -4.95
N HIS A 18 -2.56 11.95 -5.10
CA HIS A 18 -3.99 11.76 -4.90
C HIS A 18 -4.39 12.16 -3.48
N PRO A 19 -5.53 12.88 -3.26
CA PRO A 19 -5.89 13.40 -1.93
C PRO A 19 -5.81 12.37 -0.80
N ASP A 20 -6.36 11.18 -0.98
CA ASP A 20 -6.29 10.12 0.02
C ASP A 20 -4.84 9.65 0.25
N LYS A 21 -3.99 9.64 -0.78
CA LYS A 21 -2.58 9.25 -0.65
C LYS A 21 -1.71 10.34 -0.04
N VAL A 22 -2.04 11.60 -0.23
CA VAL A 22 -1.45 12.71 0.54
C VAL A 22 -1.73 12.50 2.03
N SER A 23 -2.97 12.16 2.38
CA SER A 23 -3.37 11.87 3.76
C SER A 23 -2.63 10.64 4.32
N ASP A 24 -2.53 9.56 3.56
CA ASP A 24 -1.79 8.35 3.94
C ASP A 24 -0.31 8.63 4.18
N ARG A 25 0.36 9.39 3.29
CA ARG A 25 1.76 9.77 3.46
C ARG A 25 2.00 10.61 4.69
N ILE A 26 1.14 11.60 4.95
CA ILE A 26 1.24 12.44 6.13
C ILE A 26 1.05 11.59 7.40
N SER A 27 0.08 10.71 7.42
CA SER A 27 -0.16 9.81 8.56
C SER A 27 1.02 8.88 8.82
N ASP A 28 1.63 8.30 7.78
CA ASP A 28 2.81 7.44 7.92
C ASP A 28 4.08 8.23 8.26
N MET A 29 4.22 9.49 7.82
CA MET A 29 5.27 10.40 8.28
C MET A 29 5.17 10.67 9.79
N VAL A 30 3.93 10.78 10.32
CA VAL A 30 3.73 10.89 11.78
C VAL A 30 4.18 9.61 12.48
N VAL A 31 3.82 8.42 11.97
CA VAL A 31 4.29 7.13 12.50
C VAL A 31 5.82 7.08 12.54
N ASP A 32 6.48 7.40 11.43
CA ASP A 32 7.94 7.40 11.33
C ASP A 32 8.60 8.40 12.27
N SER A 33 7.96 9.55 12.50
CA SER A 33 8.47 10.56 13.42
C SER A 33 8.51 10.05 14.86
N TYR A 34 7.46 9.38 15.31
CA TYR A 34 7.39 8.80 16.65
C TYR A 34 8.31 7.59 16.81
N ILE A 35 8.37 6.70 15.81
CA ILE A 35 9.26 5.52 15.83
C ILE A 35 10.73 5.93 15.78
N THR A 36 11.07 7.03 15.11
CA THR A 36 12.44 7.59 15.13
C THR A 36 12.81 8.06 16.53
N ALA A 37 11.88 8.67 17.26
CA ALA A 37 12.11 9.14 18.63
C ALA A 37 12.19 7.99 19.65
N ASP A 38 11.33 6.98 19.48
CA ASP A 38 11.34 5.72 20.23
C ASP A 38 10.71 4.60 19.38
N PRO A 39 11.49 3.53 19.06
CA PRO A 39 11.02 2.38 18.28
C PRO A 39 9.78 1.66 18.83
N TYR A 40 9.44 1.89 20.10
CA TYR A 40 8.28 1.30 20.78
C TYR A 40 7.10 2.27 20.92
N SER A 41 7.16 3.43 20.26
CA SER A 41 6.04 4.36 20.22
C SER A 41 4.77 3.72 19.68
N ARG A 42 3.62 4.16 20.20
CA ARG A 42 2.30 3.75 19.71
C ARG A 42 1.68 4.94 18.98
N VAL A 43 1.17 4.69 17.78
CA VAL A 43 0.60 5.74 16.93
C VAL A 43 -0.65 5.20 16.24
N ALA A 44 -1.73 5.96 16.33
CA ALA A 44 -2.89 5.84 15.48
C ALA A 44 -3.21 7.27 15.01
N CYS A 45 -2.79 7.61 13.80
CA CYS A 45 -2.94 8.94 13.23
C CYS A 45 -3.78 8.90 11.96
N GLU A 46 -4.91 9.57 12.00
CA GLU A 46 -5.76 9.83 10.85
C GLU A 46 -5.53 11.25 10.34
N THR A 47 -5.44 11.41 9.03
CA THR A 47 -5.24 12.70 8.39
C THR A 47 -6.40 12.99 7.44
N LEU A 48 -6.94 14.21 7.54
CA LEU A 48 -7.85 14.77 6.55
C LEU A 48 -7.11 15.88 5.80
N THR A 49 -7.22 15.87 4.47
CA THR A 49 -6.69 16.93 3.60
C THR A 49 -7.80 17.49 2.72
N THR A 50 -7.87 18.82 2.59
CA THR A 50 -8.82 19.51 1.70
C THR A 50 -8.24 20.89 1.33
N THR A 51 -8.98 21.72 0.60
CA THR A 51 -8.52 23.03 0.16
C THR A 51 -7.91 23.83 1.30
N ASN A 52 -6.62 24.14 1.17
CA ASN A 52 -5.80 24.89 2.14
C ASN A 52 -5.88 24.42 3.60
N LYS A 53 -6.16 23.12 3.83
CA LYS A 53 -6.25 22.57 5.19
C LYS A 53 -5.73 21.13 5.27
N VAL A 54 -5.00 20.86 6.38
CA VAL A 54 -4.65 19.51 6.85
C VAL A 54 -5.04 19.41 8.31
N VAL A 55 -5.71 18.34 8.68
CA VAL A 55 -6.08 18.02 10.06
C VAL A 55 -5.50 16.65 10.43
N LEU A 56 -4.71 16.61 11.49
CA LEU A 56 -4.23 15.37 12.12
C LEU A 56 -5.08 15.09 13.35
N ALA A 57 -5.59 13.88 13.48
CA ALA A 57 -6.36 13.44 14.65
C ALA A 57 -5.94 12.01 15.04
N GLY A 58 -6.05 11.68 16.32
CA GLY A 58 -5.76 10.33 16.81
C GLY A 58 -4.96 10.30 18.10
N GLU A 59 -4.43 9.12 18.43
CA GLU A 59 -3.76 8.85 19.70
C GLU A 59 -2.29 8.49 19.49
N VAL A 60 -1.46 8.97 20.40
CA VAL A 60 -0.01 8.68 20.41
C VAL A 60 0.45 8.33 21.82
N ARG A 61 1.46 7.47 21.92
CA ARG A 61 2.21 7.17 23.14
C ARG A 61 3.69 7.04 22.77
N GLY A 62 4.50 7.94 23.27
CA GLY A 62 5.92 8.04 22.99
C GLY A 62 6.49 9.35 23.49
N PRO A 63 7.74 9.67 23.16
CA PRO A 63 8.34 10.97 23.45
C PRO A 63 7.52 12.11 22.85
N GLU A 64 7.47 13.24 23.54
CA GLU A 64 6.78 14.43 23.03
C GLU A 64 7.47 14.98 21.78
N ILE A 65 6.71 15.15 20.71
CA ILE A 65 7.13 15.89 19.51
C ILE A 65 6.44 17.25 19.56
N LYS A 66 7.22 18.32 19.50
CA LYS A 66 6.67 19.68 19.53
C LYS A 66 5.74 19.91 18.34
N LYS A 67 4.63 20.60 18.58
CA LYS A 67 3.62 20.86 17.54
C LYS A 67 4.21 21.54 16.30
N ASP A 68 5.08 22.53 16.50
CA ASP A 68 5.70 23.26 15.39
C ASP A 68 6.66 22.38 14.56
N GLU A 69 7.36 21.44 15.22
CA GLU A 69 8.19 20.46 14.55
C GLU A 69 7.33 19.52 13.67
N LEU A 70 6.23 19.03 14.20
CA LEU A 70 5.31 18.16 13.48
C LEU A 70 4.69 18.90 12.28
N ILE A 71 4.25 20.14 12.46
CA ILE A 71 3.76 20.99 11.38
C ILE A 71 4.81 21.15 10.27
N GLN A 72 6.07 21.39 10.64
CA GLN A 72 7.14 21.52 9.66
C GLN A 72 7.39 20.22 8.89
N LYS A 73 7.29 19.06 9.54
CA LYS A 73 7.38 17.75 8.88
C LYS A 73 6.22 17.52 7.88
N VAL A 74 4.98 17.91 8.23
CA VAL A 74 3.84 17.88 7.31
C VAL A 74 4.11 18.75 6.09
N ARG A 75 4.62 19.99 6.28
CA ARG A 75 5.00 20.88 5.15
C ARG A 75 6.05 20.25 4.26
N ASN A 76 7.07 19.63 4.84
CA ASN A 76 8.12 18.94 4.08
C ASN A 76 7.56 17.77 3.28
N CYS A 77 6.63 16.99 3.84
CA CYS A 77 5.93 15.91 3.14
C CYS A 77 5.14 16.45 1.94
N ILE A 78 4.35 17.51 2.11
CA ILE A 78 3.58 18.16 1.03
C ILE A 78 4.53 18.70 -0.07
N LYS A 79 5.67 19.29 0.34
CA LYS A 79 6.70 19.81 -0.58
C LYS A 79 7.34 18.68 -1.38
N ASP A 80 7.67 17.55 -0.74
CA ASP A 80 8.24 16.38 -1.43
C ASP A 80 7.26 15.76 -2.42
N ILE A 81 5.96 15.71 -2.09
CA ILE A 81 4.91 15.32 -3.05
C ILE A 81 4.89 16.24 -4.26
N GLY A 82 5.19 17.53 -4.06
CA GLY A 82 5.33 18.54 -5.12
C GLY A 82 4.17 19.51 -5.19
N TYR A 83 3.36 19.66 -4.15
CA TYR A 83 2.25 20.62 -4.15
C TYR A 83 2.71 22.05 -3.82
N ASP A 84 2.50 22.96 -4.76
CA ASP A 84 2.64 24.40 -4.61
C ASP A 84 1.61 25.14 -5.47
N GLN A 85 0.33 24.81 -5.29
CA GLN A 85 -0.79 25.43 -6.00
C GLN A 85 -1.62 26.30 -5.05
N GLU A 86 -2.49 27.16 -5.58
CA GLU A 86 -3.27 28.14 -4.80
C GLU A 86 -4.10 27.48 -3.70
N GLY A 87 -4.82 26.40 -4.02
CA GLY A 87 -5.71 25.71 -3.08
C GLY A 87 -5.04 24.64 -2.24
N PHE A 88 -3.75 24.30 -2.45
CA PHE A 88 -3.00 23.39 -1.61
C PHE A 88 -1.49 23.53 -1.81
N THR A 89 -0.77 23.93 -0.76
CA THR A 89 0.66 24.23 -0.82
C THR A 89 1.37 23.81 0.47
N TRP A 90 2.68 23.56 0.39
CA TRP A 90 3.53 23.36 1.56
C TRP A 90 3.77 24.64 2.39
N LYS A 91 3.38 25.83 1.88
CA LYS A 91 3.56 27.14 2.50
C LYS A 91 2.46 27.41 3.54
N GLU A 92 2.54 28.59 4.17
CA GLU A 92 1.64 29.01 5.27
C GLU A 92 0.17 29.16 4.87
N ALA A 93 -0.13 29.28 3.56
CA ALA A 93 -1.51 29.33 3.08
C ALA A 93 -2.30 28.08 3.47
N THR A 94 -1.69 26.89 3.43
CA THR A 94 -2.31 25.66 3.95
C THR A 94 -2.22 25.66 5.47
N LYS A 95 -3.37 25.64 6.14
CA LYS A 95 -3.49 25.55 7.59
C LYS A 95 -3.35 24.10 8.05
N ILE A 96 -2.45 23.87 9.02
CA ILE A 96 -2.22 22.54 9.59
C ILE A 96 -2.67 22.56 11.04
N GLU A 97 -3.63 21.69 11.37
CA GLU A 97 -4.18 21.52 12.72
C GLU A 97 -3.82 20.12 13.25
N SER A 98 -3.32 20.06 14.47
CA SER A 98 -3.03 18.79 15.13
C SER A 98 -3.92 18.64 16.37
N HIS A 99 -4.71 17.59 16.36
CA HIS A 99 -5.57 17.10 17.44
C HIS A 99 -5.10 15.74 17.94
N LEU A 100 -3.80 15.45 17.80
CA LEU A 100 -3.19 14.27 18.41
C LEU A 100 -3.17 14.42 19.91
N HIS A 101 -3.57 13.37 20.63
CA HIS A 101 -3.61 13.34 22.08
C HIS A 101 -3.01 12.04 22.63
N SER A 102 -2.73 12.00 23.94
CA SER A 102 -2.16 10.80 24.56
C SER A 102 -3.18 9.65 24.58
N GLN A 103 -2.72 8.44 24.26
CA GLN A 103 -3.52 7.22 24.30
C GLN A 103 -4.12 6.99 25.70
N SER A 104 -5.38 6.55 25.78
CA SER A 104 -6.03 6.24 27.03
C SER A 104 -5.37 5.06 27.76
N SER A 105 -5.37 5.12 29.12
CA SER A 105 -4.83 4.05 29.98
C SER A 105 -5.54 2.72 29.82
N ASP A 106 -6.82 2.73 29.44
CA ASP A 106 -7.64 1.52 29.33
C ASP A 106 -7.21 0.66 28.13
N ILE A 107 -6.89 1.29 26.99
CA ILE A 107 -6.35 0.60 25.81
C ILE A 107 -4.96 0.03 26.10
N ALA A 108 -4.13 0.78 26.83
CA ALA A 108 -2.78 0.34 27.22
C ALA A 108 -2.79 -0.94 28.07
N MET A 109 -3.76 -1.10 28.98
CA MET A 109 -3.87 -2.28 29.85
C MET A 109 -4.19 -3.57 29.10
N GLY A 110 -4.88 -3.52 27.96
CA GLY A 110 -5.25 -4.68 27.16
C GLY A 110 -4.12 -5.19 26.25
N VAL A 111 -3.13 -4.34 25.95
CA VAL A 111 -2.13 -4.56 24.90
C VAL A 111 -0.72 -4.77 25.47
N ASP A 112 -0.41 -4.15 26.61
CA ASP A 112 0.93 -4.23 27.19
C ASP A 112 1.18 -5.59 27.86
N SER A 113 2.36 -6.16 27.61
CA SER A 113 2.82 -7.36 28.32
C SER A 113 2.99 -7.06 29.80
N LYS A 114 2.23 -7.73 30.66
CA LYS A 114 2.42 -7.74 32.13
C LYS A 114 2.66 -9.17 32.59
N ASP A 115 3.64 -9.34 33.46
CA ASP A 115 3.85 -10.55 34.29
C ASP A 115 3.71 -11.89 33.52
N ASN A 116 4.64 -12.20 32.60
CA ASN A 116 4.69 -13.44 31.78
C ASN A 116 3.55 -13.63 30.75
N LYS A 117 2.77 -12.61 30.43
CA LYS A 117 1.84 -12.65 29.30
C LYS A 117 2.51 -12.08 28.04
N ASP A 118 2.44 -12.83 26.94
CA ASP A 118 2.78 -12.33 25.62
C ASP A 118 1.87 -11.14 25.26
N GLU A 119 2.43 -10.19 24.50
CA GLU A 119 1.68 -9.05 23.97
C GLU A 119 0.51 -9.55 23.12
N GLY A 120 -0.70 -9.19 23.51
CA GLY A 120 -1.93 -9.51 22.77
C GLY A 120 -2.17 -8.60 21.60
N ALA A 121 -2.99 -9.03 20.64
CA ALA A 121 -3.45 -8.17 19.55
C ALA A 121 -4.25 -6.98 20.12
N GLY A 122 -3.97 -5.79 19.59
CA GLY A 122 -4.63 -4.55 20.07
C GLY A 122 -6.08 -4.43 19.63
N ASP A 123 -6.52 -5.25 18.69
CA ASP A 123 -7.89 -5.30 18.19
C ASP A 123 -8.21 -6.71 17.65
N GLN A 124 -9.48 -6.97 17.42
CA GLN A 124 -9.92 -8.09 16.61
C GLN A 124 -9.78 -7.75 15.13
N GLY A 125 -9.62 -8.75 14.26
CA GLY A 125 -9.59 -8.50 12.81
C GLY A 125 -9.24 -9.73 12.00
N ILE A 126 -9.42 -9.60 10.69
CA ILE A 126 -8.99 -10.57 9.69
C ILE A 126 -8.05 -9.88 8.71
N MET A 127 -6.91 -10.48 8.42
CA MET A 127 -5.92 -9.94 7.49
C MET A 127 -5.62 -10.98 6.41
N PHE A 128 -5.44 -10.49 5.19
CA PHE A 128 -5.18 -11.35 4.04
C PHE A 128 -3.80 -11.09 3.45
N GLY A 129 -3.14 -12.18 3.08
CA GLY A 129 -1.94 -12.19 2.25
C GLY A 129 -2.21 -12.92 0.95
N TYR A 130 -1.69 -12.39 -0.16
CA TYR A 130 -1.83 -13.02 -1.46
C TYR A 130 -0.53 -12.93 -2.25
N ALA A 131 -0.26 -13.96 -3.05
CA ALA A 131 0.79 -13.95 -4.06
C ALA A 131 0.35 -14.80 -5.26
N CYS A 132 0.83 -14.43 -6.45
CA CYS A 132 0.62 -15.19 -7.67
C CYS A 132 1.82 -15.04 -8.61
N ASN A 133 2.05 -16.01 -9.48
CA ASN A 133 3.19 -16.01 -10.42
C ASN A 133 2.94 -15.23 -11.71
N GLU A 134 2.14 -14.15 -11.65
CA GLU A 134 1.81 -13.34 -12.84
C GLU A 134 2.90 -12.32 -13.20
N THR A 135 3.68 -11.86 -12.19
CA THR A 135 4.81 -10.95 -12.33
C THR A 135 6.02 -11.47 -11.56
N GLU A 136 7.20 -10.90 -11.78
CA GLU A 136 8.43 -11.25 -11.05
C GLU A 136 8.30 -10.93 -9.55
N GLU A 137 7.54 -9.90 -9.21
CA GLU A 137 7.26 -9.50 -7.83
C GLU A 137 6.22 -10.39 -7.15
N LEU A 138 5.68 -11.38 -7.88
CA LEU A 138 4.62 -12.28 -7.43
C LEU A 138 3.34 -11.52 -7.04
N MET A 139 2.95 -10.57 -7.90
CA MET A 139 1.76 -9.74 -7.78
C MET A 139 0.81 -9.95 -8.97
N PRO A 140 -0.51 -9.66 -8.78
CA PRO A 140 -1.44 -9.60 -9.91
C PRO A 140 -1.00 -8.55 -10.94
N ALA A 141 -0.99 -8.93 -12.21
CA ALA A 141 -0.48 -8.09 -13.29
C ALA A 141 -1.19 -6.71 -13.41
N PRO A 142 -2.53 -6.61 -13.34
CA PRO A 142 -3.21 -5.33 -13.48
C PRO A 142 -2.80 -4.29 -12.45
N ILE A 143 -2.78 -4.63 -11.16
CA ILE A 143 -2.38 -3.68 -10.11
C ILE A 143 -0.89 -3.36 -10.16
N HIS A 144 -0.05 -4.36 -10.42
CA HIS A 144 1.40 -4.17 -10.52
C HIS A 144 1.75 -3.14 -11.60
N TYR A 145 1.20 -3.28 -12.80
CA TYR A 145 1.50 -2.35 -13.89
C TYR A 145 0.83 -0.99 -13.71
N SER A 146 -0.35 -0.92 -13.08
CA SER A 146 -0.97 0.34 -12.69
C SER A 146 -0.05 1.13 -11.73
N HIS A 147 0.49 0.51 -10.71
CA HIS A 147 1.48 1.15 -9.82
C HIS A 147 2.74 1.59 -10.55
N LYS A 148 3.29 0.72 -11.41
CA LYS A 148 4.55 0.97 -12.12
C LYS A 148 4.47 2.19 -13.03
N ILE A 149 3.34 2.38 -13.74
CA ILE A 149 3.09 3.56 -14.57
C ILE A 149 3.23 4.83 -13.73
N LEU A 150 2.48 4.93 -12.64
CA LEU A 150 2.43 6.14 -11.81
C LEU A 150 3.74 6.40 -11.06
N ARG A 151 4.42 5.35 -10.62
CA ARG A 151 5.72 5.47 -9.95
C ARG A 151 6.78 6.05 -10.89
N LEU A 152 6.89 5.54 -12.11
CA LEU A 152 7.81 6.08 -13.11
C LEU A 152 7.48 7.53 -13.49
N MET A 153 6.19 7.87 -13.59
CA MET A 153 5.76 9.25 -13.80
C MET A 153 6.20 10.16 -12.64
N ALA A 154 6.01 9.73 -11.40
CA ALA A 154 6.40 10.51 -10.22
C ALA A 154 7.92 10.71 -10.12
N GLU A 155 8.72 9.65 -10.39
CA GLU A 155 10.18 9.72 -10.43
C GLU A 155 10.66 10.76 -11.46
N ASP A 156 10.14 10.71 -12.69
CA ASP A 156 10.52 11.65 -13.75
C ASP A 156 9.96 13.07 -13.51
N ARG A 157 8.80 13.22 -12.86
CA ARG A 157 8.24 14.51 -12.43
C ARG A 157 9.14 15.17 -11.38
N LYS A 158 9.48 14.44 -10.30
CA LYS A 158 10.33 14.95 -9.22
C LYS A 158 11.74 15.30 -9.69
N SER A 159 12.28 14.59 -10.66
CA SER A 159 13.58 14.91 -11.27
C SER A 159 13.53 16.06 -12.27
N GLY A 160 12.34 16.60 -12.59
CA GLY A 160 12.14 17.67 -13.57
C GLY A 160 12.20 17.22 -15.04
N LYS A 161 12.29 15.90 -15.28
CA LYS A 161 12.31 15.33 -16.63
C LYS A 161 10.93 15.28 -17.25
N LEU A 162 9.89 14.97 -16.48
CA LEU A 162 8.49 15.04 -16.90
C LEU A 162 7.90 16.39 -16.46
N LYS A 163 7.87 17.34 -17.39
CA LYS A 163 7.33 18.69 -17.17
C LYS A 163 5.83 18.75 -17.48
N ASN A 164 5.15 19.74 -16.93
CA ASN A 164 3.72 20.02 -17.14
C ASN A 164 2.77 18.94 -16.61
N ILE A 165 3.27 17.96 -15.90
CA ILE A 165 2.48 16.95 -15.16
C ILE A 165 2.59 17.23 -13.67
N GLU A 166 1.43 17.31 -13.02
CA GLU A 166 1.29 17.65 -11.61
C GLU A 166 1.13 16.39 -10.74
N PRO A 167 1.14 16.51 -9.38
CA PRO A 167 1.23 15.33 -8.49
C PRO A 167 0.05 14.36 -8.54
N ASP A 168 -1.19 14.84 -8.80
CA ASP A 168 -2.38 13.99 -8.75
C ASP A 168 -2.56 13.21 -10.05
N SER A 169 -2.52 11.89 -9.94
CA SER A 169 -2.73 11.01 -11.08
C SER A 169 -3.37 9.70 -10.66
N LYS A 170 -4.14 9.11 -11.59
CA LYS A 170 -4.70 7.76 -11.48
C LYS A 170 -4.32 6.95 -12.71
N SER A 171 -4.15 5.66 -12.55
CA SER A 171 -4.00 4.71 -13.68
C SER A 171 -4.91 3.52 -13.48
N GLN A 172 -5.37 2.96 -14.57
CA GLN A 172 -6.18 1.74 -14.59
C GLN A 172 -5.72 0.87 -15.74
N VAL A 173 -5.48 -0.41 -15.48
CA VAL A 173 -5.05 -1.37 -16.51
C VAL A 173 -5.99 -2.56 -16.51
N THR A 174 -6.52 -2.88 -17.69
CA THR A 174 -7.38 -4.04 -17.92
C THR A 174 -6.61 -5.10 -18.71
N PHE A 175 -6.55 -6.30 -18.17
CA PHE A 175 -5.99 -7.47 -18.83
C PHE A 175 -7.07 -8.44 -19.30
N GLU A 176 -6.86 -9.05 -20.45
CA GLU A 176 -7.52 -10.29 -20.84
C GLU A 176 -6.73 -11.46 -20.24
N TYR A 177 -7.45 -12.34 -19.57
CA TYR A 177 -6.94 -13.61 -19.06
C TYR A 177 -7.41 -14.76 -19.95
N ILE A 178 -6.49 -15.64 -20.32
CA ILE A 178 -6.76 -16.89 -21.04
C ILE A 178 -6.20 -18.04 -20.17
N ASP A 179 -7.03 -19.05 -19.93
CA ASP A 179 -6.71 -20.17 -19.04
C ASP A 179 -6.21 -19.72 -17.65
N GLY A 180 -6.80 -18.62 -17.15
CA GLY A 180 -6.48 -18.05 -15.82
C GLY A 180 -5.15 -17.33 -15.75
N LYS A 181 -4.47 -17.06 -16.87
CA LYS A 181 -3.19 -16.34 -16.97
C LYS A 181 -3.34 -15.03 -17.74
N PRO A 182 -2.63 -13.96 -17.36
CA PRO A 182 -2.66 -12.70 -18.09
C PRO A 182 -2.07 -12.90 -19.49
N SER A 183 -2.85 -12.54 -20.52
CA SER A 183 -2.53 -12.77 -21.93
C SER A 183 -2.15 -11.48 -22.64
N LYS A 184 -3.02 -10.47 -22.59
CA LYS A 184 -2.77 -9.16 -23.22
C LYS A 184 -3.51 -8.03 -22.50
N VAL A 185 -3.03 -6.82 -22.69
CA VAL A 185 -3.71 -5.61 -22.23
C VAL A 185 -4.86 -5.26 -23.17
N LYS A 186 -6.02 -4.94 -22.60
CA LYS A 186 -7.23 -4.54 -23.32
C LYS A 186 -7.50 -3.05 -23.25
N SER A 187 -7.12 -2.39 -22.14
CA SER A 187 -7.20 -0.94 -22.05
C SER A 187 -6.26 -0.42 -20.97
N VAL A 188 -5.81 0.80 -21.19
CA VAL A 188 -5.06 1.59 -20.19
C VAL A 188 -5.72 2.96 -20.09
N VAL A 189 -6.06 3.36 -18.87
CA VAL A 189 -6.55 4.71 -18.58
C VAL A 189 -5.53 5.40 -17.68
N ILE A 190 -5.16 6.65 -18.03
CA ILE A 190 -4.36 7.52 -17.16
C ILE A 190 -5.12 8.85 -17.03
N SER A 191 -5.50 9.19 -15.81
CA SER A 191 -6.00 10.53 -15.48
C SER A 191 -4.91 11.25 -14.70
N SER A 192 -4.41 12.35 -15.22
CA SER A 192 -3.28 13.06 -14.62
C SER A 192 -3.51 14.56 -14.59
N GLN A 193 -3.31 15.15 -13.42
CA GLN A 193 -3.28 16.59 -13.27
C GLN A 193 -2.13 17.17 -14.10
N HIS A 194 -2.38 18.31 -14.74
CA HIS A 194 -1.40 18.95 -15.63
C HIS A 194 -1.49 20.49 -15.55
N SER A 195 -0.43 21.18 -15.95
CA SER A 195 -0.45 22.63 -16.04
C SER A 195 -1.43 23.12 -17.11
N ALA A 196 -1.95 24.34 -16.95
CA ALA A 196 -2.84 24.96 -17.93
C ALA A 196 -2.17 25.25 -19.29
N GLU A 197 -0.84 25.09 -19.39
CA GLU A 197 -0.04 25.35 -20.60
C GLU A 197 -0.17 24.23 -21.66
N VAL A 198 -0.67 23.04 -21.29
CA VAL A 198 -0.77 21.90 -22.18
C VAL A 198 -2.21 21.42 -22.32
N ASN A 199 -2.56 20.99 -23.53
CA ASN A 199 -3.86 20.39 -23.82
C ASN A 199 -3.83 18.85 -23.65
N GLN A 200 -5.00 18.23 -23.76
CA GLN A 200 -5.19 16.80 -23.61
C GLN A 200 -4.28 15.96 -24.53
N ASP A 201 -4.15 16.36 -25.82
CA ASP A 201 -3.32 15.62 -26.79
C ASP A 201 -1.85 15.64 -26.38
N LYS A 202 -1.36 16.79 -25.88
CA LYS A 202 0.01 16.91 -25.36
C LYS A 202 0.21 16.08 -24.11
N VAL A 203 -0.76 16.05 -23.20
CA VAL A 203 -0.73 15.18 -22.01
C VAL A 203 -0.66 13.71 -22.45
N LYS A 204 -1.46 13.29 -23.42
CA LYS A 204 -1.43 11.92 -23.98
C LYS A 204 -0.08 11.57 -24.56
N GLU A 205 0.53 12.48 -25.32
CA GLU A 205 1.89 12.32 -25.87
C GLU A 205 2.94 12.14 -24.77
N LEU A 206 2.88 12.99 -23.72
CA LEU A 206 3.81 12.95 -22.59
C LEU A 206 3.71 11.64 -21.78
N LEU A 207 2.51 11.08 -21.62
CA LEU A 207 2.27 9.92 -20.75
C LEU A 207 2.43 8.57 -21.46
N ARG A 208 2.29 8.51 -22.80
CA ARG A 208 2.45 7.28 -23.58
C ARG A 208 3.75 6.51 -23.28
N PRO A 209 4.94 7.14 -23.19
CA PRO A 209 6.18 6.44 -22.90
C PRO A 209 6.17 5.70 -21.57
N TYR A 210 5.40 6.17 -20.58
CA TYR A 210 5.32 5.54 -19.27
C TYR A 210 4.49 4.24 -19.31
N MET A 211 3.41 4.23 -20.08
CA MET A 211 2.65 3.01 -20.36
C MET A 211 3.54 1.96 -21.03
N ILE A 212 4.24 2.35 -22.11
CA ILE A 212 5.12 1.44 -22.87
C ILE A 212 6.28 0.91 -22.02
N LYS A 213 6.92 1.76 -21.19
CA LYS A 213 8.02 1.34 -20.31
C LYS A 213 7.57 0.44 -19.15
N SER A 214 6.32 0.59 -18.72
CA SER A 214 5.81 -0.15 -17.56
C SER A 214 5.35 -1.54 -17.89
N ILE A 215 4.70 -1.71 -19.04
CA ILE A 215 4.04 -2.96 -19.45
C ILE A 215 4.94 -3.70 -20.43
N PRO A 216 5.28 -4.98 -20.19
CA PRO A 216 6.07 -5.78 -21.12
C PRO A 216 5.46 -5.84 -22.52
N GLU A 217 6.31 -5.75 -23.53
CA GLU A 217 5.93 -5.73 -24.95
C GLU A 217 5.01 -6.91 -25.34
N LYS A 218 5.26 -8.10 -24.77
CA LYS A 218 4.44 -9.30 -25.01
C LYS A 218 2.95 -9.09 -24.73
N PHE A 219 2.60 -8.19 -23.82
CA PHE A 219 1.21 -7.87 -23.46
C PHE A 219 0.62 -6.73 -24.30
N LEU A 220 1.47 -5.96 -25.00
CA LEU A 220 1.08 -4.83 -25.85
C LEU A 220 1.06 -5.15 -27.35
N LYS A 221 1.37 -6.39 -27.76
CA LYS A 221 1.55 -6.77 -29.16
C LYS A 221 0.38 -6.40 -30.07
N ASP A 222 -0.86 -6.52 -29.59
CA ASP A 222 -2.09 -6.19 -30.33
C ASP A 222 -2.83 -5.00 -29.72
N PHE A 223 -2.14 -4.20 -28.89
CA PHE A 223 -2.75 -3.04 -28.22
C PHE A 223 -2.98 -1.91 -29.19
N LYS A 224 -4.19 -1.39 -29.22
CA LYS A 224 -4.60 -0.34 -30.15
C LYS A 224 -4.59 1.02 -29.49
N GLU A 225 -4.36 2.07 -30.28
CA GLU A 225 -4.33 3.45 -29.81
C GLU A 225 -5.65 3.91 -29.19
N GLU A 226 -6.78 3.43 -29.69
CA GLU A 226 -8.10 3.70 -29.14
C GLU A 226 -8.37 3.07 -27.76
N GLU A 227 -7.52 2.13 -27.33
CA GLU A 227 -7.57 1.48 -26.02
C GLU A 227 -6.73 2.23 -24.97
N PHE A 228 -6.03 3.31 -25.37
CA PHE A 228 -5.26 4.20 -24.50
C PHE A 228 -6.00 5.50 -24.26
N TYR A 229 -6.59 5.62 -23.07
CA TYR A 229 -7.39 6.77 -22.63
C TYR A 229 -6.57 7.66 -21.71
N VAL A 230 -6.46 8.95 -22.05
CA VAL A 230 -5.79 9.93 -21.18
C VAL A 230 -6.73 11.12 -20.97
N ASN A 231 -7.00 11.45 -19.70
CA ASN A 231 -7.91 12.53 -19.30
C ASN A 231 -9.20 12.54 -20.13
N PRO A 232 -9.99 11.46 -20.19
CA PRO A 232 -11.12 11.34 -21.12
C PRO A 232 -12.20 12.41 -20.91
N THR A 233 -12.22 13.06 -19.76
CA THR A 233 -13.12 14.20 -19.46
C THR A 233 -12.58 15.55 -19.94
N GLY A 234 -11.37 15.62 -20.48
CA GLY A 234 -10.70 16.82 -20.93
C GLY A 234 -9.64 17.34 -19.95
N ASN A 235 -9.73 18.63 -19.59
CA ASN A 235 -8.75 19.28 -18.72
C ASN A 235 -8.80 18.76 -17.27
N PHE A 236 -7.61 18.59 -16.68
CA PHE A 236 -7.45 18.24 -15.27
C PHE A 236 -6.34 19.14 -14.67
N VAL A 237 -6.65 20.41 -14.45
CA VAL A 237 -5.70 21.43 -13.95
C VAL A 237 -5.78 21.56 -12.44
N ILE A 238 -6.96 21.57 -11.85
CA ILE A 238 -7.15 21.59 -10.40
C ILE A 238 -7.22 20.13 -9.93
N GLY A 239 -6.31 19.73 -9.07
CA GLY A 239 -6.22 18.37 -8.53
C GLY A 239 -5.70 18.36 -7.10
N GLY A 240 -5.49 17.15 -6.58
CA GLY A 240 -5.09 16.94 -5.19
C GLY A 240 -6.13 17.41 -4.19
N PRO A 241 -5.73 17.73 -2.94
CA PRO A 241 -6.66 18.13 -1.88
C PRO A 241 -7.46 19.39 -2.16
N ASP A 242 -7.10 20.17 -3.18
CA ASP A 242 -7.91 21.30 -3.65
C ASP A 242 -9.10 20.86 -4.50
N GLY A 243 -8.91 19.80 -5.29
CA GLY A 243 -9.97 19.25 -6.14
C GLY A 243 -10.93 18.33 -5.40
N ASP A 244 -10.45 17.58 -4.42
CA ASP A 244 -11.25 16.61 -3.65
C ASP A 244 -10.64 16.39 -2.26
N CYS A 245 -11.50 16.04 -1.29
CA CYS A 245 -11.08 15.76 0.08
C CYS A 245 -10.38 14.40 0.19
N GLY A 246 -9.23 14.36 0.87
CA GLY A 246 -8.49 13.14 1.19
C GLY A 246 -8.65 12.72 2.64
N LEU A 247 -8.65 11.42 2.86
CA LEU A 247 -8.65 10.79 4.18
C LEU A 247 -7.73 9.58 4.19
N THR A 248 -7.04 9.37 5.31
CA THR A 248 -6.26 8.16 5.57
C THR A 248 -7.12 6.92 5.44
N GLY A 249 -6.58 5.88 4.79
CA GLY A 249 -7.20 4.56 4.73
C GLY A 249 -8.36 4.42 3.74
N ARG A 250 -8.53 5.34 2.78
CA ARG A 250 -9.56 5.24 1.74
C ARG A 250 -9.10 4.58 0.45
N LYS A 251 -7.85 4.08 0.38
CA LYS A 251 -7.29 3.40 -0.81
C LYS A 251 -6.75 2.00 -0.49
N ILE A 252 -7.39 1.30 0.45
CA ILE A 252 -6.94 0.00 0.96
C ILE A 252 -6.83 -1.09 -0.10
N ILE A 253 -7.65 -1.05 -1.15
CA ILE A 253 -7.58 -2.00 -2.26
C ILE A 253 -6.40 -1.68 -3.19
N VAL A 254 -6.13 -0.38 -3.42
CA VAL A 254 -4.92 0.08 -4.13
C VAL A 254 -3.65 -0.29 -3.35
N ASP A 255 -3.69 -0.18 -2.03
CA ASP A 255 -2.56 -0.52 -1.14
C ASP A 255 -2.19 -2.00 -1.16
N THR A 256 -3.13 -2.86 -1.55
CA THR A 256 -2.98 -4.32 -1.47
C THR A 256 -2.95 -4.99 -2.86
N TYR A 257 -4.02 -5.62 -3.30
CA TYR A 257 -4.00 -6.52 -4.47
C TYR A 257 -4.91 -6.07 -5.62
N GLY A 258 -5.44 -4.84 -5.60
CA GLY A 258 -6.26 -4.29 -6.68
C GLY A 258 -7.54 -5.07 -6.95
N GLY A 259 -8.11 -5.71 -5.93
CA GLY A 259 -9.31 -6.54 -6.04
C GLY A 259 -9.08 -8.01 -6.41
N ALA A 260 -7.83 -8.42 -6.66
CA ALA A 260 -7.50 -9.81 -6.99
C ALA A 260 -7.56 -10.77 -5.79
N ALA A 261 -7.58 -10.24 -4.57
CA ALA A 261 -7.74 -11.00 -3.33
C ALA A 261 -8.72 -10.29 -2.39
N PRO A 262 -9.31 -11.00 -1.41
CA PRO A 262 -10.08 -10.40 -0.33
C PRO A 262 -9.28 -9.39 0.48
N HIS A 263 -9.98 -8.50 1.18
CA HIS A 263 -9.42 -7.54 2.12
C HIS A 263 -10.18 -7.59 3.45
N GLY A 264 -9.46 -7.50 4.57
CA GLY A 264 -10.06 -7.52 5.91
C GLY A 264 -10.72 -6.20 6.34
N GLY A 265 -10.48 -5.10 5.60
CA GLY A 265 -11.05 -3.78 5.86
C GLY A 265 -10.13 -2.83 6.63
N GLY A 266 -9.09 -3.32 7.33
CA GLY A 266 -8.16 -2.50 8.09
C GLY A 266 -7.19 -1.72 7.20
N ALA A 267 -7.09 -0.40 7.39
CA ALA A 267 -6.09 0.43 6.74
C ALA A 267 -4.70 0.23 7.36
N PHE A 268 -3.63 0.49 6.59
CA PHE A 268 -2.25 0.38 7.06
C PHE A 268 -1.69 1.71 7.54
N SER A 269 -1.79 2.76 6.70
CA SER A 269 -1.21 4.06 6.98
C SER A 269 -1.74 4.67 8.27
N GLY A 270 -0.87 5.39 8.99
CA GLY A 270 -1.17 6.01 10.27
C GLY A 270 -1.08 5.09 11.49
N LYS A 271 -0.84 3.80 11.29
CA LYS A 271 -0.78 2.79 12.36
C LYS A 271 0.66 2.32 12.57
N ASP A 272 1.13 2.31 13.84
CA ASP A 272 2.38 1.65 14.20
C ASP A 272 2.27 0.12 14.10
N PRO A 273 3.39 -0.64 14.05
CA PRO A 273 3.39 -2.06 13.76
C PRO A 273 2.81 -2.97 14.87
N THR A 274 2.33 -2.43 15.98
CA THR A 274 1.60 -3.23 16.98
C THR A 274 0.16 -3.49 16.56
N LYS A 275 -0.36 -2.68 15.63
CA LYS A 275 -1.68 -2.87 15.05
C LYS A 275 -1.62 -4.01 14.04
N VAL A 276 -2.32 -5.11 14.34
CA VAL A 276 -2.34 -6.32 13.49
C VAL A 276 -2.93 -6.08 12.10
N ASP A 277 -3.80 -5.08 11.93
CA ASP A 277 -4.28 -4.64 10.62
C ASP A 277 -3.12 -4.42 9.64
N ARG A 278 -2.04 -3.82 10.10
CA ARG A 278 -0.84 -3.57 9.31
C ARG A 278 0.14 -4.73 9.37
N SER A 279 0.60 -5.09 10.55
CA SER A 279 1.70 -6.05 10.73
C SER A 279 1.31 -7.46 10.29
N ALA A 280 0.12 -7.95 10.61
CA ALA A 280 -0.31 -9.27 10.20
C ALA A 280 -0.68 -9.35 8.71
N ALA A 281 -1.13 -8.27 8.09
CA ALA A 281 -1.27 -8.21 6.63
C ALA A 281 0.10 -8.32 5.93
N TYR A 282 1.13 -7.65 6.46
CA TYR A 282 2.51 -7.79 5.96
C TYR A 282 3.05 -9.21 6.17
N ALA A 283 2.83 -9.81 7.34
CA ALA A 283 3.22 -11.20 7.60
C ALA A 283 2.50 -12.17 6.67
N SER A 284 1.20 -11.99 6.46
CA SER A 284 0.42 -12.82 5.54
C SER A 284 0.95 -12.72 4.09
N ARG A 285 1.30 -11.49 3.63
CA ARG A 285 1.96 -11.29 2.33
C ARG A 285 3.31 -11.99 2.26
N TYR A 286 4.15 -11.81 3.28
CA TYR A 286 5.46 -12.44 3.35
C TYR A 286 5.38 -13.95 3.20
N ILE A 287 4.46 -14.58 3.92
CA ILE A 287 4.27 -16.03 3.89
C ILE A 287 3.73 -16.46 2.52
N ALA A 288 2.66 -15.82 2.01
CA ALA A 288 2.08 -16.14 0.70
C ALA A 288 3.13 -16.04 -0.42
N LYS A 289 3.98 -15.01 -0.36
CA LYS A 289 5.06 -14.81 -1.34
C LYS A 289 6.11 -15.92 -1.27
N ASN A 290 6.49 -16.37 -0.07
CA ASN A 290 7.42 -17.48 0.11
C ASN A 290 6.83 -18.83 -0.34
N VAL A 291 5.53 -19.05 -0.15
CA VAL A 291 4.82 -20.24 -0.68
C VAL A 291 4.91 -20.28 -2.21
N VAL A 292 4.55 -19.19 -2.90
CA VAL A 292 4.62 -19.15 -4.37
C VAL A 292 6.06 -19.21 -4.87
N ALA A 293 7.00 -18.52 -4.19
CA ALA A 293 8.42 -18.55 -4.54
C ALA A 293 9.07 -19.95 -4.37
N SER A 294 8.51 -20.82 -3.54
CA SER A 294 8.94 -22.23 -3.41
C SER A 294 8.49 -23.10 -4.58
N LYS A 295 7.59 -22.59 -5.44
CA LYS A 295 6.99 -23.29 -6.58
C LYS A 295 6.04 -24.43 -6.19
N ILE A 296 5.60 -24.51 -4.94
CA ILE A 296 4.60 -25.50 -4.50
C ILE A 296 3.22 -25.19 -5.09
N ALA A 297 2.92 -23.91 -5.35
CA ALA A 297 1.70 -23.45 -5.99
C ALA A 297 1.94 -22.19 -6.82
N ASP A 298 1.09 -21.97 -7.82
CA ASP A 298 1.12 -20.75 -8.67
C ASP A 298 0.45 -19.54 -7.98
N LYS A 299 -0.45 -19.80 -7.03
CA LYS A 299 -1.20 -18.81 -6.25
C LYS A 299 -1.30 -19.25 -4.80
N CYS A 300 -1.31 -18.29 -3.90
CA CYS A 300 -1.51 -18.57 -2.47
C CYS A 300 -2.28 -17.43 -1.83
N LEU A 301 -3.40 -17.73 -1.18
CA LEU A 301 -4.15 -16.86 -0.30
C LEU A 301 -3.99 -17.34 1.13
N ILE A 302 -3.68 -16.42 2.03
CA ILE A 302 -3.61 -16.68 3.47
C ILE A 302 -4.55 -15.71 4.17
N GLN A 303 -5.32 -16.22 5.14
CA GLN A 303 -6.05 -15.38 6.09
C GLN A 303 -5.54 -15.66 7.50
N LEU A 304 -5.25 -14.60 8.24
CA LEU A 304 -5.02 -14.64 9.68
C LEU A 304 -6.18 -13.93 10.39
N ALA A 305 -6.63 -14.50 11.51
CA ALA A 305 -7.68 -13.88 12.34
C ALA A 305 -7.18 -13.71 13.77
N TYR A 306 -7.46 -12.55 14.36
CA TYR A 306 -7.07 -12.21 15.74
C TYR A 306 -8.28 -11.82 16.58
N ALA A 307 -8.17 -12.06 17.90
CA ALA A 307 -9.06 -11.48 18.90
C ALA A 307 -8.27 -10.49 19.77
N ILE A 308 -8.93 -9.46 20.23
CA ILE A 308 -8.34 -8.46 21.14
C ILE A 308 -7.75 -9.14 22.38
N GLY A 309 -6.54 -8.75 22.77
CA GLY A 309 -5.85 -9.28 23.94
C GLY A 309 -5.29 -10.71 23.80
N VAL A 310 -5.45 -11.35 22.64
CA VAL A 310 -4.92 -12.68 22.36
C VAL A 310 -3.67 -12.59 21.47
N SER A 311 -2.56 -13.20 21.89
CA SER A 311 -1.28 -13.10 21.19
C SER A 311 -1.20 -13.97 19.94
N LYS A 312 -1.82 -15.14 19.94
CA LYS A 312 -1.79 -16.07 18.79
C LYS A 312 -3.00 -15.84 17.89
N PRO A 313 -2.86 -16.01 16.56
CA PRO A 313 -4.03 -15.97 15.67
C PRO A 313 -5.02 -17.08 16.06
N LEU A 314 -6.31 -16.75 16.01
CA LEU A 314 -7.40 -17.71 16.23
C LEU A 314 -7.50 -18.74 15.12
N SER A 315 -7.15 -18.37 13.91
CA SER A 315 -7.15 -19.24 12.74
C SER A 315 -6.11 -18.82 11.71
N ILE A 316 -5.62 -19.81 10.97
CA ILE A 316 -4.78 -19.67 9.79
C ILE A 316 -5.50 -20.44 8.67
N TYR A 317 -5.98 -19.71 7.68
CA TYR A 317 -6.58 -20.30 6.48
C TYR A 317 -5.61 -20.18 5.32
N VAL A 318 -5.51 -21.24 4.52
CA VAL A 318 -4.67 -21.32 3.31
C VAL A 318 -5.50 -21.84 2.15
N ASP A 319 -5.42 -21.16 1.01
CA ASP A 319 -5.97 -21.62 -0.27
C ASP A 319 -4.91 -21.46 -1.38
N LEU A 320 -4.57 -22.55 -2.01
CA LEU A 320 -3.60 -22.62 -3.11
C LEU A 320 -4.29 -22.63 -4.48
N PHE A 321 -5.61 -22.55 -4.52
CA PHE A 321 -6.45 -22.51 -5.76
C PHE A 321 -6.31 -23.73 -6.69
N ASP A 322 -5.75 -24.83 -6.21
CA ASP A 322 -5.53 -26.07 -6.98
C ASP A 322 -6.42 -27.26 -6.51
N ASN A 323 -7.32 -27.01 -5.55
CA ASN A 323 -8.22 -28.00 -4.94
C ASN A 323 -7.48 -29.17 -4.26
N ASP A 324 -6.19 -29.06 -3.97
CA ASP A 324 -5.40 -30.05 -3.26
C ASP A 324 -5.45 -29.77 -1.74
N LEU A 325 -6.39 -30.42 -1.05
CA LEU A 325 -6.61 -30.24 0.39
C LEU A 325 -5.41 -30.68 1.23
N GLU A 326 -4.69 -31.74 0.82
CA GLU A 326 -3.50 -32.19 1.53
C GLU A 326 -2.35 -31.19 1.42
N LYS A 327 -2.20 -30.56 0.27
CA LYS A 327 -1.22 -29.50 0.06
C LYS A 327 -1.55 -28.24 0.87
N ASN A 328 -2.83 -27.84 0.91
CA ASN A 328 -3.29 -26.73 1.75
C ASN A 328 -3.00 -27.00 3.22
N LYS A 329 -3.27 -28.23 3.69
CA LYS A 329 -3.00 -28.67 5.06
C LYS A 329 -1.49 -28.66 5.36
N PHE A 330 -0.68 -29.22 4.45
CA PHE A 330 0.78 -29.20 4.58
C PHE A 330 1.32 -27.77 4.74
N VAL A 331 0.88 -26.83 3.88
CA VAL A 331 1.31 -25.42 3.96
C VAL A 331 0.86 -24.78 5.28
N SER A 332 -0.39 -25.02 5.72
CA SER A 332 -0.90 -24.50 6.98
C SER A 332 -0.11 -25.01 8.20
N GLU A 333 0.24 -26.29 8.23
CA GLU A 333 1.07 -26.90 9.28
C GLU A 333 2.49 -26.30 9.28
N LYS A 334 3.10 -26.12 8.09
CA LYS A 334 4.41 -25.47 7.96
C LYS A 334 4.40 -24.03 8.46
N ILE A 335 3.33 -23.28 8.19
CA ILE A 335 3.17 -21.92 8.71
C ILE A 335 3.16 -21.95 10.24
N SER A 336 2.30 -22.78 10.84
CA SER A 336 2.16 -22.88 12.30
C SER A 336 3.45 -23.29 13.02
N GLN A 337 4.30 -24.10 12.37
CA GLN A 337 5.55 -24.63 12.94
C GLN A 337 6.74 -23.68 12.80
N ASN A 338 6.75 -22.79 11.80
CA ASN A 338 7.95 -22.05 11.40
C ASN A 338 7.82 -20.52 11.53
N PHE A 339 6.61 -20.00 11.84
CA PHE A 339 6.37 -18.57 11.94
C PHE A 339 5.72 -18.24 13.29
N ASP A 340 6.35 -17.35 14.04
CA ASP A 340 5.71 -16.73 15.21
C ASP A 340 4.82 -15.60 14.72
N LEU A 341 3.51 -15.86 14.73
CA LEU A 341 2.48 -14.93 14.29
C LEU A 341 1.86 -14.15 15.45
N SER A 342 2.51 -14.12 16.62
CA SER A 342 2.18 -13.12 17.64
C SER A 342 2.53 -11.71 17.17
N PRO A 343 1.87 -10.64 17.67
CA PRO A 343 2.20 -9.27 17.28
C PRO A 343 3.69 -8.94 17.46
N ARG A 344 4.31 -9.42 18.55
CA ARG A 344 5.75 -9.29 18.78
C ARG A 344 6.57 -10.08 17.74
N GLY A 345 6.25 -11.37 17.56
CA GLY A 345 6.96 -12.25 16.63
C GLY A 345 6.97 -11.71 15.22
N ILE A 346 5.85 -11.15 14.76
CA ILE A 346 5.76 -10.49 13.44
C ILE A 346 6.69 -9.28 13.36
N ARG A 347 6.67 -8.40 14.37
CA ARG A 347 7.52 -7.20 14.37
C ARG A 347 9.01 -7.55 14.36
N GLU A 348 9.41 -8.55 15.12
CA GLU A 348 10.79 -9.05 15.16
C GLU A 348 11.19 -9.73 13.85
N MET A 349 10.36 -10.64 13.35
CA MET A 349 10.58 -11.37 12.08
C MET A 349 10.77 -10.42 10.89
N LEU A 350 9.97 -9.38 10.79
CA LEU A 350 9.97 -8.44 9.67
C LEU A 350 10.77 -7.16 9.97
N GLY A 351 11.27 -6.98 11.21
CA GLY A 351 12.05 -5.80 11.59
C GLY A 351 11.26 -4.49 11.51
N LEU A 352 10.01 -4.48 11.99
CA LEU A 352 9.06 -3.39 11.77
C LEU A 352 9.22 -2.20 12.73
N ASN A 353 9.99 -2.31 13.83
CA ASN A 353 10.22 -1.20 14.76
C ASN A 353 11.28 -0.23 14.21
N LYS A 354 11.05 0.31 13.02
CA LYS A 354 11.92 1.24 12.30
C LYS A 354 11.08 2.27 11.56
N PRO A 355 11.62 3.48 11.30
CA PRO A 355 10.92 4.51 10.52
C PRO A 355 10.99 4.19 9.02
N ILE A 356 10.12 3.29 8.57
CA ILE A 356 10.10 2.74 7.21
C ILE A 356 8.75 2.95 6.50
N TYR A 357 7.81 3.67 7.13
CA TYR A 357 6.40 3.63 6.75
C TYR A 357 6.02 4.70 5.72
N GLU A 358 6.52 5.93 5.82
CA GLU A 358 6.17 7.02 4.90
C GLU A 358 6.35 6.62 3.42
N LYS A 359 7.46 5.95 3.08
CA LYS A 359 7.73 5.50 1.71
C LYS A 359 6.85 4.33 1.24
N THR A 360 6.14 3.66 2.16
CA THR A 360 5.21 2.58 1.82
C THR A 360 3.82 3.07 1.45
N ALA A 361 3.49 4.30 1.81
CA ALA A 361 2.14 4.86 1.74
C ALA A 361 1.61 5.08 0.31
N ALA A 362 2.44 4.97 -0.73
CA ALA A 362 2.04 5.15 -2.13
C ALA A 362 2.60 4.06 -3.04
N TYR A 363 1.92 3.81 -4.15
CA TYR A 363 2.29 2.82 -5.18
C TYR A 363 2.29 1.37 -4.69
N GLY A 364 1.41 1.06 -3.73
CA GLY A 364 1.21 -0.25 -3.12
C GLY A 364 2.20 -0.58 -2.01
N HIS A 365 1.69 -1.22 -0.97
CA HIS A 365 2.51 -1.77 0.11
C HIS A 365 3.17 -3.11 -0.28
N PHE A 366 2.67 -3.74 -1.35
CA PHE A 366 3.13 -5.03 -1.85
C PHE A 366 3.68 -4.92 -3.28
N GLY A 367 4.54 -5.88 -3.67
CA GLY A 367 5.15 -5.91 -4.99
C GLY A 367 6.30 -4.90 -5.15
N ARG A 368 6.95 -4.53 -4.05
CA ARG A 368 8.14 -3.67 -4.01
C ARG A 368 9.39 -4.50 -3.72
N LEU A 369 10.56 -3.97 -4.01
CA LEU A 369 11.81 -4.63 -3.65
C LEU A 369 12.17 -4.30 -2.19
N PRO A 370 12.65 -5.29 -1.40
CA PRO A 370 13.20 -5.03 -0.08
C PRO A 370 14.38 -4.07 -0.15
N GLU A 371 14.43 -3.10 0.75
CA GLU A 371 15.49 -2.10 0.81
C GLU A 371 16.45 -2.33 2.00
N ALA A 372 17.63 -1.73 1.94
CA ALA A 372 18.68 -1.92 2.94
C ALA A 372 18.31 -1.34 4.33
N ASP A 373 17.44 -0.32 4.38
CA ASP A 373 16.94 0.26 5.64
C ASP A 373 15.90 -0.61 6.35
N GLY A 374 15.42 -1.67 5.69
CA GLY A 374 14.39 -2.59 6.18
C GLY A 374 13.01 -2.35 5.59
N SER A 375 12.83 -1.32 4.77
CA SER A 375 11.58 -1.08 4.05
C SER A 375 11.24 -2.27 3.16
N PHE A 376 9.96 -2.60 3.09
CA PHE A 376 9.44 -3.73 2.31
C PHE A 376 10.06 -5.09 2.68
N SER A 377 10.50 -5.28 3.94
CA SER A 377 11.09 -6.54 4.41
C SER A 377 10.17 -7.75 4.21
N TRP A 378 8.85 -7.55 4.19
CA TRP A 378 7.82 -8.56 3.91
C TRP A 378 7.78 -9.02 2.44
N GLU A 379 8.58 -8.42 1.58
CA GLU A 379 8.73 -8.86 0.18
C GLU A 379 9.93 -9.81 -0.03
N LYS A 380 10.67 -10.18 1.04
CA LYS A 380 11.74 -11.19 0.96
C LYS A 380 11.19 -12.59 0.69
N THR A 381 11.99 -13.42 0.01
CA THR A 381 11.68 -14.83 -0.29
C THR A 381 12.67 -15.80 0.36
N ASP A 382 13.24 -15.39 1.49
CA ASP A 382 14.27 -16.10 2.24
C ASP A 382 13.75 -17.33 3.02
N LYS A 383 12.43 -17.45 3.17
CA LYS A 383 11.76 -18.60 3.81
C LYS A 383 11.13 -19.59 2.82
N LYS A 384 11.36 -19.43 1.51
CA LYS A 384 10.81 -20.37 0.51
C LYS A 384 11.18 -21.83 0.77
N GLY A 385 12.37 -22.10 1.35
CA GLY A 385 12.82 -23.45 1.70
C GLY A 385 11.94 -24.16 2.72
N VAL A 386 11.16 -23.44 3.53
CA VAL A 386 10.20 -24.03 4.49
C VAL A 386 9.12 -24.86 3.79
N PHE A 387 8.75 -24.47 2.57
CA PHE A 387 7.68 -25.06 1.77
C PHE A 387 8.18 -26.02 0.67
N SER A 388 9.49 -26.20 0.53
CA SER A 388 10.06 -27.18 -0.39
C SER A 388 9.80 -28.60 0.15
N LYS A 389 9.41 -29.52 -0.76
CA LYS A 389 9.26 -30.96 -0.44
C LYS A 389 10.63 -31.63 -0.37
#